data_1e2308181fd0923e51c0ed274ed5b42f
#
_entry.id   1e2308181fd0923e51c0ed274ed5b42f
#
_cell.length_a   1.000
_cell.length_b   1.000
_cell.length_c   1.000
_cell.angle_alpha   90.00
_cell.angle_beta   90.00
_cell.angle_gamma   90.00
#
_symmetry.space_group_name_H-M   'P 1'
#
loop_
_entity.id
_entity.type
_entity.pdbx_description
1 polymer ?
#
loop_
_entity_poly.entity_id
_entity_poly.type
_entity_poly.pdbx_seq_one_letter_code
_entity_poly.pdbx_strand_id
1 'polypeptide(L)'
;MKKNNSFLDRLFMALVFVFLYAPIVLLIVFSFNSGNSNMVWKGFSLHWYTKLFRNRIIMQSVYTTLLVSLLATIIATVAGTFAAIGFYAMRRRVRNPLMTVNNIPMMNADVVTGVSMCLLFVAFFSGWGSFASWFNTLGLFRLPTHLTMGFGTLLIAHITFNIPYVILSVGPKLRQMDRNLVDAAMDLGCTWMQAFWKVIIPEIKPGIVSGALTAFTMSIDDFVISYFTAGSSSSTLAMTIYGMTKKKVTPEINAISTLLFVTVLVLLAVINVREARQERKLAAEQRR
;
A
#
# COMPACT_ATOMS: atom_id res chain seq x y z
N MET A 1 8.23 39.12 -22.26
CA MET A 1 8.95 38.03 -21.57
C MET A 1 9.40 38.53 -20.20
N LYS A 2 8.71 38.14 -19.14
CA LYS A 2 9.09 38.48 -17.74
C LYS A 2 10.37 37.73 -17.41
N LYS A 3 11.44 38.48 -17.14
CA LYS A 3 12.70 37.97 -16.61
C LYS A 3 12.37 37.47 -15.19
N ASN A 4 12.13 36.18 -15.06
CA ASN A 4 11.82 35.55 -13.79
C ASN A 4 12.99 35.79 -12.83
N ASN A 5 12.68 36.30 -11.65
CA ASN A 5 13.62 36.38 -10.53
C ASN A 5 13.92 34.97 -10.03
N SER A 6 14.69 34.24 -10.81
CA SER A 6 15.09 32.84 -10.55
C SER A 6 15.71 32.66 -9.14
N PHE A 7 16.20 33.72 -8.54
CA PHE A 7 16.71 33.70 -7.16
C PHE A 7 15.58 33.69 -6.13
N LEU A 8 14.57 34.54 -6.28
CA LEU A 8 13.41 34.58 -5.37
C LEU A 8 12.59 33.28 -5.43
N ASP A 9 12.42 32.73 -6.64
CA ASP A 9 11.73 31.45 -6.82
C ASP A 9 12.49 30.29 -6.16
N ARG A 10 13.84 30.27 -6.28
CA ARG A 10 14.67 29.27 -5.63
C ARG A 10 14.67 29.43 -4.11
N LEU A 11 14.76 30.68 -3.61
CA LEU A 11 14.69 30.97 -2.19
C LEU A 11 13.34 30.54 -1.59
N PHE A 12 12.24 30.87 -2.27
CA PHE A 12 10.92 30.46 -1.84
C PHE A 12 10.79 28.92 -1.81
N MET A 13 11.21 28.23 -2.86
CA MET A 13 11.21 26.77 -2.90
C MET A 13 12.06 26.18 -1.77
N ALA A 14 13.28 26.70 -1.55
CA ALA A 14 14.16 26.24 -0.47
C ALA A 14 13.51 26.43 0.91
N LEU A 15 12.83 27.57 1.13
CA LEU A 15 12.14 27.85 2.38
C LEU A 15 10.97 26.91 2.62
N VAL A 16 10.18 26.63 1.59
CA VAL A 16 9.08 25.65 1.66
C VAL A 16 9.63 24.26 1.99
N PHE A 17 10.70 23.81 1.31
CA PHE A 17 11.31 22.52 1.61
C PHE A 17 11.87 22.46 3.03
N VAL A 18 12.58 23.47 3.48
CA VAL A 18 13.09 23.54 4.88
C VAL A 18 11.92 23.45 5.86
N PHE A 19 10.85 24.21 5.66
CA PHE A 19 9.69 24.20 6.55
C PHE A 19 9.01 22.82 6.60
N LEU A 20 8.88 22.13 5.47
CA LEU A 20 8.26 20.80 5.39
C LEU A 20 9.14 19.71 6.00
N TYR A 21 10.45 19.76 5.76
CA TYR A 21 11.35 18.68 6.18
C TYR A 21 12.01 18.93 7.55
N ALA A 22 12.04 20.17 8.05
CA ALA A 22 12.64 20.46 9.35
C ALA A 22 12.06 19.63 10.52
N PRO A 23 10.73 19.43 10.65
CA PRO A 23 10.18 18.57 11.70
C PRO A 23 10.65 17.12 11.58
N ILE A 24 10.78 16.60 10.36
CA ILE A 24 11.23 15.23 10.10
C ILE A 24 12.71 15.09 10.45
N VAL A 25 13.54 16.06 10.06
CA VAL A 25 14.97 16.08 10.40
C VAL A 25 15.16 16.17 11.92
N LEU A 26 14.39 17.02 12.60
CA LEU A 26 14.42 17.11 14.06
C LEU A 26 14.05 15.77 14.72
N LEU A 27 12.98 15.10 14.23
CA LEU A 27 12.59 13.78 14.72
C LEU A 27 13.73 12.76 14.54
N ILE A 28 14.38 12.75 13.36
CA ILE A 28 15.53 11.87 13.08
C ILE A 28 16.68 12.19 14.03
N VAL A 29 17.04 13.45 14.20
CA VAL A 29 18.13 13.85 15.11
C VAL A 29 17.81 13.44 16.55
N PHE A 30 16.62 13.75 17.05
CA PHE A 30 16.23 13.38 18.42
C PHE A 30 16.03 11.88 18.63
N SER A 31 15.93 11.07 17.58
CA SER A 31 15.93 9.60 17.70
C SER A 31 17.25 9.05 18.24
N PHE A 32 18.35 9.80 18.06
CA PHE A 32 19.69 9.46 18.59
C PHE A 32 20.00 10.13 19.93
N ASN A 33 19.06 10.86 20.53
CA ASN A 33 19.29 11.53 21.81
C ASN A 33 19.37 10.53 22.96
N SER A 34 20.40 10.62 23.80
CA SER A 34 20.55 9.78 25.00
C SER A 34 19.57 10.10 26.13
N GLY A 35 18.95 11.29 26.10
CA GLY A 35 17.99 11.74 27.10
C GLY A 35 16.57 11.20 26.89
N ASN A 36 15.75 11.27 27.94
CA ASN A 36 14.31 10.89 27.88
C ASN A 36 13.41 12.04 27.42
N SER A 37 13.98 13.16 26.98
CA SER A 37 13.25 14.36 26.54
C SER A 37 13.48 14.63 25.07
N ASN A 38 12.43 15.05 24.37
CA ASN A 38 12.49 15.48 22.98
C ASN A 38 12.85 16.96 22.83
N MET A 39 13.12 17.67 23.94
CA MET A 39 13.42 19.11 23.91
C MET A 39 14.89 19.43 24.23
N VAL A 40 15.59 18.52 24.91
CA VAL A 40 16.96 18.76 25.37
C VAL A 40 17.87 17.66 24.83
N TRP A 41 18.86 18.06 24.05
CA TRP A 41 19.90 17.16 23.55
C TRP A 41 20.91 16.85 24.68
N LYS A 42 21.06 15.58 25.04
CA LYS A 42 21.98 15.11 26.08
C LYS A 42 23.19 14.33 25.56
N GLY A 43 23.27 14.12 24.26
CA GLY A 43 24.32 13.37 23.60
C GLY A 43 23.83 12.31 22.65
N PHE A 44 24.72 11.74 21.85
CA PHE A 44 24.43 10.72 20.87
C PHE A 44 24.34 9.33 21.54
N SER A 45 23.28 8.58 21.24
CA SER A 45 23.10 7.21 21.72
C SER A 45 22.20 6.40 20.79
N LEU A 46 22.49 5.10 20.63
CA LEU A 46 21.64 4.13 19.96
C LEU A 46 20.74 3.35 20.92
N HIS A 47 20.67 3.78 22.19
CA HIS A 47 19.91 3.10 23.24
C HIS A 47 18.46 2.85 22.87
N TRP A 48 17.80 3.83 22.25
CA TRP A 48 16.38 3.72 21.86
C TRP A 48 16.16 2.67 20.79
N TYR A 49 17.08 2.52 19.84
CA TYR A 49 17.02 1.48 18.81
C TYR A 49 17.18 0.08 19.42
N THR A 50 18.13 -0.10 20.35
CA THR A 50 18.30 -1.39 21.04
C THR A 50 17.09 -1.74 21.91
N LYS A 51 16.51 -0.75 22.58
CA LYS A 51 15.27 -0.92 23.38
C LYS A 51 14.07 -1.28 22.49
N LEU A 52 13.94 -0.64 21.33
CA LEU A 52 12.89 -0.89 20.35
C LEU A 52 12.89 -2.35 19.90
N PHE A 53 14.05 -2.91 19.54
CA PHE A 53 14.14 -4.31 19.11
C PHE A 53 13.86 -5.31 20.25
N ARG A 54 13.96 -4.90 21.51
CA ARG A 54 13.59 -5.72 22.67
C ARG A 54 12.11 -5.60 23.05
N ASN A 55 11.40 -4.60 22.55
CA ASN A 55 10.00 -4.37 22.86
C ASN A 55 9.10 -5.32 22.06
N ARG A 56 8.54 -6.31 22.74
CA ARG A 56 7.70 -7.36 22.12
C ARG A 56 6.49 -6.78 21.38
N ILE A 57 5.85 -5.74 21.93
CA ILE A 57 4.65 -5.14 21.33
C ILE A 57 5.01 -4.50 19.97
N ILE A 58 6.10 -3.75 19.95
CA ILE A 58 6.59 -3.08 18.73
C ILE A 58 6.99 -4.13 17.68
N MET A 59 7.76 -5.15 18.07
CA MET A 59 8.19 -6.20 17.14
C MET A 59 7.02 -6.99 16.57
N GLN A 60 6.00 -7.27 17.39
CA GLN A 60 4.77 -7.91 16.91
C GLN A 60 4.02 -7.02 15.91
N SER A 61 3.94 -5.71 16.16
CA SER A 61 3.31 -4.77 15.24
C SER A 61 4.09 -4.63 13.93
N VAL A 62 5.42 -4.63 13.97
CA VAL A 62 6.29 -4.68 12.77
C VAL A 62 6.00 -5.95 11.97
N TYR A 63 6.00 -7.11 12.63
CA TYR A 63 5.70 -8.39 11.99
C TYR A 63 4.32 -8.40 11.34
N THR A 64 3.29 -7.94 12.07
CA THR A 64 1.91 -7.84 11.55
C THR A 64 1.85 -6.93 10.33
N THR A 65 2.48 -5.75 10.39
CA THR A 65 2.51 -4.81 9.26
C THR A 65 3.18 -5.43 8.03
N LEU A 66 4.36 -6.01 8.19
CA LEU A 66 5.08 -6.62 7.06
C LEU A 66 4.31 -7.81 6.48
N LEU A 67 3.73 -8.65 7.32
CA LEU A 67 2.97 -9.82 6.87
C LEU A 67 1.70 -9.40 6.12
N VAL A 68 0.92 -8.46 6.67
CA VAL A 68 -0.30 -7.94 6.02
C VAL A 68 0.07 -7.25 4.72
N SER A 69 1.06 -6.35 4.72
CA SER A 69 1.47 -5.62 3.52
C SER A 69 1.95 -6.55 2.42
N LEU A 70 2.75 -7.57 2.76
CA LEU A 70 3.25 -8.54 1.78
C LEU A 70 2.10 -9.39 1.20
N LEU A 71 1.27 -9.99 2.07
CA LEU A 71 0.15 -10.84 1.63
C LEU A 71 -0.88 -10.02 0.83
N ALA A 72 -1.25 -8.85 1.33
CA ALA A 72 -2.19 -7.96 0.63
C ALA A 72 -1.64 -7.56 -0.74
N THR A 73 -0.36 -7.21 -0.83
CA THR A 73 0.29 -6.86 -2.10
C THR A 73 0.27 -8.02 -3.09
N ILE A 74 0.64 -9.22 -2.67
CA ILE A 74 0.65 -10.39 -3.56
C ILE A 74 -0.76 -10.66 -4.10
N ILE A 75 -1.75 -10.73 -3.21
CA ILE A 75 -3.13 -11.03 -3.59
C ILE A 75 -3.72 -9.90 -4.44
N ALA A 76 -3.54 -8.64 -4.04
CA ALA A 76 -4.04 -7.49 -4.79
C ALA A 76 -3.35 -7.36 -6.16
N THR A 77 -2.06 -7.68 -6.26
CA THR A 77 -1.34 -7.65 -7.55
C THR A 77 -1.90 -8.69 -8.51
N VAL A 78 -2.12 -9.90 -8.05
CA VAL A 78 -2.72 -10.96 -8.88
C VAL A 78 -4.14 -10.56 -9.28
N ALA A 79 -5.01 -10.25 -8.31
CA ALA A 79 -6.39 -9.88 -8.56
C ALA A 79 -6.53 -8.62 -9.43
N GLY A 80 -5.75 -7.57 -9.14
CA GLY A 80 -5.74 -6.31 -9.87
C GLY A 80 -5.20 -6.45 -11.29
N THR A 81 -4.21 -7.32 -11.52
CA THR A 81 -3.71 -7.61 -12.87
C THR A 81 -4.77 -8.30 -13.71
N PHE A 82 -5.42 -9.33 -13.17
CA PHE A 82 -6.52 -9.99 -13.87
C PHE A 82 -7.70 -9.05 -14.12
N ALA A 83 -8.05 -8.22 -13.13
CA ALA A 83 -9.08 -7.20 -13.30
C ALA A 83 -8.71 -6.17 -14.39
N ALA A 84 -7.46 -5.71 -14.44
CA ALA A 84 -6.99 -4.77 -15.47
C ALA A 84 -7.09 -5.37 -16.87
N ILE A 85 -6.72 -6.64 -17.04
CA ILE A 85 -6.84 -7.38 -18.31
C ILE A 85 -8.32 -7.54 -18.68
N GLY A 86 -9.16 -7.91 -17.72
CA GLY A 86 -10.61 -7.98 -17.91
C GLY A 86 -11.20 -6.64 -18.37
N PHE A 87 -10.83 -5.52 -17.72
CA PHE A 87 -11.28 -4.19 -18.15
C PHE A 87 -10.76 -3.80 -19.54
N TYR A 88 -9.56 -4.24 -19.90
CA TYR A 88 -9.01 -3.98 -21.23
C TYR A 88 -9.83 -4.70 -22.32
N ALA A 89 -10.28 -5.93 -22.07
CA ALA A 89 -11.08 -6.73 -22.99
C ALA A 89 -12.55 -6.27 -23.07
N MET A 90 -13.05 -5.52 -22.08
CA MET A 90 -14.46 -5.09 -22.03
C MET A 90 -14.79 -3.97 -23.01
N ARG A 91 -16.04 -3.93 -23.50
CA ARG A 91 -16.57 -2.81 -24.28
C ARG A 91 -16.59 -1.53 -23.46
N ARG A 92 -16.32 -0.38 -24.07
CA ARG A 92 -16.24 0.94 -23.39
C ARG A 92 -17.47 1.26 -22.51
N ARG A 93 -18.67 0.85 -22.95
CA ARG A 93 -19.94 1.10 -22.22
C ARG A 93 -20.00 0.42 -20.85
N VAL A 94 -19.39 -0.75 -20.70
CA VAL A 94 -19.32 -1.51 -19.43
C VAL A 94 -18.07 -1.14 -18.64
N ARG A 95 -16.95 -0.99 -19.33
CA ARG A 95 -15.66 -0.65 -18.71
C ARG A 95 -15.70 0.67 -17.96
N ASN A 96 -16.25 1.75 -18.55
CA ASN A 96 -16.20 3.08 -17.95
C ASN A 96 -16.88 3.15 -16.57
N PRO A 97 -18.14 2.70 -16.38
CA PRO A 97 -18.76 2.72 -15.06
C PRO A 97 -18.03 1.82 -14.05
N LEU A 98 -17.53 0.65 -14.47
CA LEU A 98 -16.76 -0.23 -13.57
C LEU A 98 -15.43 0.41 -13.14
N MET A 99 -14.73 1.10 -14.04
CA MET A 99 -13.53 1.86 -13.71
C MET A 99 -13.84 3.03 -12.75
N THR A 100 -14.98 3.70 -12.93
CA THR A 100 -15.41 4.75 -11.99
C THR A 100 -15.64 4.16 -10.60
N VAL A 101 -16.36 3.04 -10.50
CA VAL A 101 -16.60 2.34 -9.22
C VAL A 101 -15.26 1.88 -8.60
N ASN A 102 -14.35 1.35 -9.39
CA ASN A 102 -13.02 0.94 -8.93
C ASN A 102 -12.22 2.11 -8.34
N ASN A 103 -12.38 3.31 -8.88
CA ASN A 103 -11.61 4.48 -8.44
C ASN A 103 -12.25 5.19 -7.22
N ILE A 104 -13.50 4.87 -6.85
CA ILE A 104 -14.18 5.48 -5.70
C ILE A 104 -13.35 5.40 -4.41
N PRO A 105 -12.78 4.24 -4.02
CA PRO A 105 -11.98 4.15 -2.79
C PRO A 105 -10.76 5.08 -2.78
N MET A 106 -10.17 5.34 -3.94
CA MET A 106 -9.00 6.22 -4.05
C MET A 106 -9.35 7.71 -3.97
N MET A 107 -10.59 8.07 -4.32
CA MET A 107 -11.06 9.47 -4.30
C MET A 107 -11.69 9.86 -2.96
N ASN A 108 -12.12 8.88 -2.19
CA ASN A 108 -12.71 9.09 -0.88
C ASN A 108 -11.62 9.33 0.18
N ALA A 109 -11.99 10.06 1.23
CA ALA A 109 -11.14 10.14 2.42
C ALA A 109 -10.99 8.74 3.06
N ASP A 110 -9.78 8.40 3.47
CA ASP A 110 -9.45 7.08 4.06
C ASP A 110 -10.34 6.73 5.26
N VAL A 111 -10.74 7.75 6.04
CA VAL A 111 -11.66 7.58 7.17
C VAL A 111 -13.01 7.04 6.72
N VAL A 112 -13.56 7.57 5.60
CA VAL A 112 -14.87 7.11 5.07
C VAL A 112 -14.76 5.66 4.60
N THR A 113 -13.67 5.34 3.90
CA THR A 113 -13.40 3.98 3.43
C THR A 113 -13.22 3.02 4.62
N GLY A 114 -12.43 3.40 5.63
CA GLY A 114 -12.18 2.59 6.82
C GLY A 114 -13.46 2.34 7.64
N VAL A 115 -14.27 3.37 7.87
CA VAL A 115 -15.57 3.23 8.57
C VAL A 115 -16.53 2.36 7.77
N SER A 116 -16.62 2.55 6.45
CA SER A 116 -17.49 1.75 5.59
C SER A 116 -17.10 0.27 5.61
N MET A 117 -15.80 -0.03 5.57
CA MET A 117 -15.29 -1.40 5.71
C MET A 117 -15.61 -1.99 7.09
N CYS A 118 -15.43 -1.21 8.16
CA CYS A 118 -15.79 -1.62 9.51
C CYS A 118 -17.27 -2.02 9.60
N LEU A 119 -18.17 -1.15 9.11
CA LEU A 119 -19.60 -1.41 9.10
C LEU A 119 -19.98 -2.63 8.26
N LEU A 120 -19.33 -2.79 7.11
CA LEU A 120 -19.50 -3.97 6.25
C LEU A 120 -19.13 -5.26 6.99
N PHE A 121 -17.99 -5.29 7.70
CA PHE A 121 -17.58 -6.46 8.47
C PHE A 121 -18.53 -6.73 9.64
N VAL A 122 -18.98 -5.71 10.36
CA VAL A 122 -19.96 -5.88 11.44
C VAL A 122 -21.26 -6.47 10.91
N ALA A 123 -21.79 -5.94 9.82
CA ALA A 123 -23.01 -6.43 9.18
C ALA A 123 -22.84 -7.89 8.69
N PHE A 124 -21.69 -8.17 8.06
CA PHE A 124 -21.36 -9.52 7.59
C PHE A 124 -21.28 -10.51 8.75
N PHE A 125 -20.61 -10.17 9.86
CA PHE A 125 -20.47 -11.06 11.02
C PHE A 125 -21.80 -11.29 11.73
N SER A 126 -22.65 -10.27 11.81
CA SER A 126 -24.01 -10.40 12.33
C SER A 126 -24.86 -11.37 11.49
N GLY A 127 -24.84 -11.20 10.16
CA GLY A 127 -25.53 -12.09 9.22
C GLY A 127 -24.97 -13.51 9.25
N TRP A 128 -23.63 -13.64 9.31
CA TRP A 128 -22.96 -14.93 9.45
C TRP A 128 -23.34 -15.67 10.70
N GLY A 129 -23.40 -15.01 11.85
CA GLY A 129 -23.80 -15.61 13.14
C GLY A 129 -25.21 -16.21 13.05
N SER A 130 -26.14 -15.50 12.44
CA SER A 130 -27.50 -15.97 12.22
C SER A 130 -27.55 -17.17 11.27
N PHE A 131 -26.81 -17.11 10.16
CA PHE A 131 -26.70 -18.20 9.20
C PHE A 131 -26.02 -19.44 9.82
N ALA A 132 -24.89 -19.26 10.51
CA ALA A 132 -24.17 -20.36 11.11
C ALA A 132 -24.96 -21.05 12.22
N SER A 133 -25.74 -20.30 13.03
CA SER A 133 -26.63 -20.88 14.04
C SER A 133 -27.73 -21.72 13.40
N TRP A 134 -28.36 -21.20 12.34
CA TRP A 134 -29.35 -21.95 11.56
C TRP A 134 -28.74 -23.21 10.94
N PHE A 135 -27.56 -23.11 10.29
CA PHE A 135 -26.88 -24.24 9.67
C PHE A 135 -26.49 -25.32 10.69
N ASN A 136 -26.04 -24.91 11.88
CA ASN A 136 -25.66 -25.84 12.96
C ASN A 136 -26.85 -26.64 13.45
N THR A 137 -28.10 -26.16 13.31
CA THR A 137 -29.31 -26.94 13.63
C THR A 137 -29.53 -28.12 12.67
N LEU A 138 -28.95 -28.07 11.46
CA LEU A 138 -29.01 -29.14 10.48
C LEU A 138 -28.05 -30.31 10.79
N GLY A 139 -27.13 -30.17 11.75
CA GLY A 139 -26.28 -31.23 12.26
C GLY A 139 -25.17 -31.76 11.36
N LEU A 140 -24.98 -31.16 10.16
CA LEU A 140 -24.01 -31.61 9.15
C LEU A 140 -22.56 -31.28 9.50
N PHE A 141 -22.29 -30.02 9.90
CA PHE A 141 -20.99 -29.51 10.35
C PHE A 141 -21.20 -28.38 11.36
N ARG A 142 -20.27 -28.22 12.30
CA ARG A 142 -20.30 -27.09 13.24
C ARG A 142 -19.52 -25.91 12.66
N LEU A 143 -20.23 -24.88 12.23
CA LEU A 143 -19.65 -23.61 11.79
C LEU A 143 -19.43 -22.70 13.00
N PRO A 144 -18.35 -21.92 13.05
CA PRO A 144 -18.14 -20.92 14.09
C PRO A 144 -19.24 -19.84 13.99
N THR A 145 -19.98 -19.65 15.08
CA THR A 145 -21.07 -18.66 15.14
C THR A 145 -20.58 -17.24 15.39
N HIS A 146 -19.37 -17.09 15.91
CA HIS A 146 -18.78 -15.79 16.22
C HIS A 146 -17.52 -15.57 15.38
N LEU A 147 -17.60 -14.64 14.44
CA LEU A 147 -16.46 -14.08 13.76
C LEU A 147 -16.14 -12.73 14.40
N THR A 148 -14.85 -12.46 14.62
CA THR A 148 -14.37 -11.22 15.21
C THR A 148 -13.42 -10.51 14.27
N MET A 149 -13.37 -9.19 14.37
CA MET A 149 -12.36 -8.42 13.65
C MET A 149 -10.96 -8.77 14.14
N GLY A 150 -10.00 -8.83 13.20
CA GLY A 150 -8.64 -9.19 13.51
C GLY A 150 -7.78 -9.18 12.25
N PHE A 151 -6.79 -10.06 12.22
CA PHE A 151 -5.86 -10.17 11.08
C PHE A 151 -6.56 -10.41 9.74
N GLY A 152 -7.61 -11.24 9.69
CA GLY A 152 -8.35 -11.54 8.45
C GLY A 152 -9.07 -10.33 7.88
N THR A 153 -9.78 -9.57 8.72
CA THR A 153 -10.47 -8.33 8.28
C THR A 153 -9.50 -7.26 7.86
N LEU A 154 -8.39 -7.12 8.59
CA LEU A 154 -7.29 -6.23 8.25
C LEU A 154 -6.70 -6.59 6.88
N LEU A 155 -6.42 -7.86 6.63
CA LEU A 155 -5.88 -8.34 5.35
C LEU A 155 -6.85 -8.09 4.19
N ILE A 156 -8.14 -8.41 4.35
CA ILE A 156 -9.16 -8.20 3.32
C ILE A 156 -9.30 -6.71 3.00
N ALA A 157 -9.30 -5.84 4.02
CA ALA A 157 -9.37 -4.40 3.82
C ALA A 157 -8.19 -3.88 3.00
N HIS A 158 -6.96 -4.30 3.34
CA HIS A 158 -5.76 -3.93 2.59
C HIS A 158 -5.76 -4.47 1.15
N ILE A 159 -6.22 -5.70 0.92
CA ILE A 159 -6.38 -6.25 -0.43
C ILE A 159 -7.33 -5.38 -1.24
N THR A 160 -8.52 -5.10 -0.71
CA THR A 160 -9.56 -4.34 -1.39
C THR A 160 -9.09 -2.92 -1.73
N PHE A 161 -8.41 -2.26 -0.80
CA PHE A 161 -7.85 -0.93 -0.99
C PHE A 161 -6.73 -0.89 -2.03
N ASN A 162 -5.89 -1.94 -2.10
CA ASN A 162 -4.74 -2.00 -2.99
C ASN A 162 -5.10 -2.35 -4.45
N ILE A 163 -6.17 -3.07 -4.71
CA ILE A 163 -6.59 -3.49 -6.07
C ILE A 163 -6.66 -2.31 -7.05
N PRO A 164 -7.32 -1.18 -6.75
CA PRO A 164 -7.40 -0.03 -7.64
C PRO A 164 -6.03 0.51 -8.08
N TYR A 165 -5.05 0.57 -7.17
CA TYR A 165 -3.70 1.05 -7.47
C TYR A 165 -2.98 0.14 -8.46
N VAL A 166 -3.14 -1.17 -8.32
CA VAL A 166 -2.59 -2.15 -9.26
C VAL A 166 -3.25 -1.99 -10.64
N ILE A 167 -4.58 -1.87 -10.69
CA ILE A 167 -5.31 -1.67 -11.95
C ILE A 167 -4.84 -0.42 -12.67
N LEU A 168 -4.64 0.69 -11.94
CA LEU A 168 -4.16 1.95 -12.51
C LEU A 168 -2.71 1.88 -13.00
N SER A 169 -1.87 1.05 -12.39
CA SER A 169 -0.48 0.85 -12.82
C SER A 169 -0.38 -0.07 -14.04
N VAL A 170 -1.20 -1.13 -14.10
CA VAL A 170 -1.20 -2.11 -15.20
C VAL A 170 -1.96 -1.61 -16.43
N GLY A 171 -3.06 -0.87 -16.22
CA GLY A 171 -3.95 -0.41 -17.30
C GLY A 171 -3.27 0.39 -18.42
N PRO A 172 -2.39 1.37 -18.11
CA PRO A 172 -1.63 2.09 -19.14
C PRO A 172 -0.72 1.19 -19.97
N LYS A 173 -0.07 0.19 -19.36
CA LYS A 173 0.80 -0.75 -20.09
C LYS A 173 0.02 -1.62 -21.06
N LEU A 174 -1.17 -2.10 -20.67
CA LEU A 174 -2.09 -2.80 -21.57
C LEU A 174 -2.53 -1.94 -22.76
N ARG A 175 -2.68 -0.62 -22.57
CA ARG A 175 -3.08 0.27 -23.67
C ARG A 175 -1.91 0.62 -24.60
N GLN A 176 -0.68 0.57 -24.10
CA GLN A 176 0.54 0.83 -24.88
C GLN A 176 0.98 -0.41 -25.68
N MET A 177 0.53 -1.60 -25.29
CA MET A 177 0.83 -2.85 -25.97
C MET A 177 0.23 -2.84 -27.38
N ASP A 178 1.03 -3.23 -28.38
CA ASP A 178 0.54 -3.44 -29.74
C ASP A 178 -0.42 -4.65 -29.77
N ARG A 179 -1.63 -4.42 -30.27
CA ARG A 179 -2.66 -5.47 -30.38
C ARG A 179 -2.26 -6.57 -31.35
N ASN A 180 -1.50 -6.23 -32.37
CA ASN A 180 -1.06 -7.19 -33.37
C ASN A 180 -0.09 -8.24 -32.83
N LEU A 181 0.56 -7.98 -31.67
CA LEU A 181 1.47 -8.96 -31.03
C LEU A 181 0.77 -10.23 -30.63
N VAL A 182 -0.48 -10.13 -30.14
CA VAL A 182 -1.27 -11.30 -29.73
C VAL A 182 -1.73 -12.07 -30.96
N ASP A 183 -2.21 -11.36 -31.99
CA ASP A 183 -2.68 -11.96 -33.25
C ASP A 183 -1.51 -12.66 -33.97
N ALA A 184 -0.35 -12.00 -34.08
CA ALA A 184 0.86 -12.60 -34.65
C ALA A 184 1.34 -13.85 -33.90
N ALA A 185 1.24 -13.87 -32.57
CA ALA A 185 1.58 -15.05 -31.79
C ALA A 185 0.62 -16.21 -32.05
N MET A 186 -0.68 -15.91 -32.25
CA MET A 186 -1.69 -16.92 -32.61
C MET A 186 -1.48 -17.44 -34.03
N ASP A 187 -1.12 -16.59 -34.99
CA ASP A 187 -0.78 -16.97 -36.36
C ASP A 187 0.45 -17.89 -36.42
N LEU A 188 1.39 -17.72 -35.47
CA LEU A 188 2.55 -18.62 -35.29
C LEU A 188 2.21 -19.93 -34.54
N GLY A 189 0.92 -20.22 -34.33
CA GLY A 189 0.42 -21.48 -33.73
C GLY A 189 0.34 -21.46 -32.21
N CYS A 190 0.51 -20.31 -31.54
CA CYS A 190 0.29 -20.22 -30.10
C CYS A 190 -1.20 -20.34 -29.76
N THR A 191 -1.52 -21.10 -28.73
CA THR A 191 -2.87 -21.02 -28.13
C THR A 191 -3.04 -19.70 -27.38
N TRP A 192 -4.29 -19.27 -27.15
CA TRP A 192 -4.58 -18.04 -26.41
C TRP A 192 -3.90 -18.01 -25.02
N MET A 193 -3.88 -19.15 -24.33
CA MET A 193 -3.21 -19.27 -23.01
C MET A 193 -1.68 -19.11 -23.13
N GLN A 194 -1.09 -19.61 -24.21
CA GLN A 194 0.33 -19.41 -24.48
C GLN A 194 0.66 -17.95 -24.83
N ALA A 195 -0.17 -17.30 -25.65
CA ALA A 195 -0.05 -15.87 -25.95
C ALA A 195 -0.20 -15.02 -24.67
N PHE A 196 -1.13 -15.36 -23.79
CA PHE A 196 -1.30 -14.71 -22.49
C PHE A 196 -0.01 -14.74 -21.65
N TRP A 197 0.58 -15.92 -21.44
CA TRP A 197 1.75 -16.06 -20.58
C TRP A 197 3.05 -15.63 -21.25
N LYS A 198 3.19 -15.82 -22.57
CA LYS A 198 4.45 -15.55 -23.29
C LYS A 198 4.51 -14.15 -23.90
N VAL A 199 3.38 -13.51 -24.15
CA VAL A 199 3.31 -12.18 -24.78
C VAL A 199 2.72 -11.14 -23.83
N ILE A 200 1.48 -11.32 -23.37
CA ILE A 200 0.77 -10.30 -22.57
C ILE A 200 1.48 -10.06 -21.24
N ILE A 201 1.70 -11.11 -20.44
CA ILE A 201 2.29 -10.97 -19.09
C ILE A 201 3.69 -10.36 -19.12
N PRO A 202 4.63 -10.79 -19.98
CA PRO A 202 5.94 -10.15 -20.09
C PRO A 202 5.86 -8.66 -20.49
N GLU A 203 4.96 -8.31 -21.42
CA GLU A 203 4.81 -6.94 -21.90
C GLU A 203 4.29 -6.00 -20.82
N ILE A 204 3.33 -6.45 -20.01
CA ILE A 204 2.77 -5.66 -18.91
C ILE A 204 3.53 -5.81 -17.58
N LYS A 205 4.53 -6.68 -17.51
CA LYS A 205 5.33 -6.94 -16.30
C LYS A 205 5.82 -5.67 -15.61
N PRO A 206 6.26 -4.63 -16.32
CA PRO A 206 6.63 -3.36 -15.70
C PRO A 206 5.51 -2.71 -14.90
N GLY A 207 4.30 -2.70 -15.48
CA GLY A 207 3.12 -2.18 -14.79
C GLY A 207 2.72 -3.04 -13.58
N ILE A 208 2.88 -4.37 -13.67
CA ILE A 208 2.63 -5.28 -12.54
C ILE A 208 3.60 -4.97 -11.39
N VAL A 209 4.89 -4.82 -11.69
CA VAL A 209 5.92 -4.53 -10.67
C VAL A 209 5.70 -3.16 -10.04
N SER A 210 5.41 -2.12 -10.84
CA SER A 210 5.08 -0.79 -10.33
C SER A 210 3.83 -0.82 -9.44
N GLY A 211 2.76 -1.48 -9.89
CA GLY A 211 1.53 -1.65 -9.12
C GLY A 211 1.75 -2.39 -7.80
N ALA A 212 2.55 -3.46 -7.82
CA ALA A 212 2.89 -4.20 -6.60
C ALA A 212 3.69 -3.35 -5.61
N LEU A 213 4.67 -2.59 -6.08
CA LEU A 213 5.46 -1.72 -5.21
C LEU A 213 4.61 -0.58 -4.62
N THR A 214 3.73 0.02 -5.41
CA THR A 214 2.79 1.04 -4.93
C THR A 214 1.84 0.45 -3.88
N ALA A 215 1.23 -0.70 -4.15
CA ALA A 215 0.35 -1.39 -3.21
C ALA A 215 1.07 -1.73 -1.89
N PHE A 216 2.32 -2.19 -1.96
CA PHE A 216 3.12 -2.50 -0.78
C PHE A 216 3.42 -1.25 0.06
N THR A 217 3.80 -0.14 -0.60
CA THR A 217 4.08 1.12 0.09
C THR A 217 2.82 1.66 0.77
N MET A 218 1.67 1.69 0.05
CA MET A 218 0.39 2.13 0.60
C MET A 218 -0.09 1.27 1.77
N SER A 219 0.24 -0.03 1.76
CA SER A 219 -0.14 -0.94 2.83
C SER A 219 0.74 -0.82 4.08
N ILE A 220 2.01 -0.43 3.95
CA ILE A 220 2.94 -0.31 5.11
C ILE A 220 2.60 0.89 5.99
N ASP A 221 2.31 2.04 5.41
CA ASP A 221 2.10 3.29 6.14
C ASP A 221 0.62 3.56 6.46
N ASP A 222 -0.30 2.68 6.01
CA ASP A 222 -1.71 2.82 6.33
C ASP A 222 -1.95 2.75 7.84
N PHE A 223 -2.57 3.81 8.33
CA PHE A 223 -3.06 3.90 9.70
C PHE A 223 -4.58 3.81 9.75
N VAL A 224 -5.26 4.51 8.85
CA VAL A 224 -6.68 4.79 8.99
C VAL A 224 -7.54 3.55 8.76
N ILE A 225 -7.33 2.86 7.65
CA ILE A 225 -8.06 1.63 7.33
C ILE A 225 -7.73 0.55 8.36
N SER A 226 -6.44 0.43 8.71
CA SER A 226 -5.99 -0.50 9.76
C SER A 226 -6.69 -0.24 11.09
N TYR A 227 -6.83 1.02 11.50
CA TYR A 227 -7.45 1.40 12.78
C TYR A 227 -8.89 0.92 12.91
N PHE A 228 -9.66 1.00 11.82
CA PHE A 228 -11.06 0.58 11.81
C PHE A 228 -11.26 -0.92 11.57
N THR A 229 -10.30 -1.64 11.00
CA THR A 229 -10.47 -3.03 10.55
C THR A 229 -9.65 -4.07 11.29
N ALA A 230 -8.65 -3.67 12.08
CA ALA A 230 -7.76 -4.58 12.81
C ALA A 230 -8.41 -5.26 14.03
N GLY A 231 -9.49 -4.69 14.55
CA GLY A 231 -10.11 -5.18 15.80
C GLY A 231 -9.18 -5.04 17.01
N SER A 232 -9.41 -5.86 18.03
CA SER A 232 -8.62 -5.85 19.27
C SER A 232 -7.42 -6.82 19.26
N SER A 233 -7.41 -7.76 18.33
CA SER A 233 -6.42 -8.84 18.30
C SER A 233 -5.18 -8.54 17.45
N SER A 234 -5.23 -7.54 16.60
CA SER A 234 -4.16 -7.19 15.67
C SER A 234 -3.83 -5.70 15.76
N SER A 235 -2.55 -5.37 15.65
CA SER A 235 -2.09 -3.97 15.61
C SER A 235 -0.99 -3.81 14.58
N THR A 236 -1.12 -2.79 13.73
CA THR A 236 -0.06 -2.40 12.80
C THR A 236 0.93 -1.45 13.48
N LEU A 237 2.09 -1.27 12.86
CA LEU A 237 3.12 -0.37 13.36
C LEU A 237 2.61 1.07 13.46
N ALA A 238 1.88 1.55 12.46
CA ALA A 238 1.29 2.88 12.44
C ALA A 238 0.28 3.07 13.60
N MET A 239 -0.55 2.06 13.89
CA MET A 239 -1.47 2.08 15.04
C MET A 239 -0.72 2.10 16.37
N THR A 240 0.35 1.33 16.49
CA THR A 240 1.18 1.27 17.71
C THR A 240 1.85 2.62 17.96
N ILE A 241 2.45 3.24 16.94
CA ILE A 241 3.05 4.58 17.03
C ILE A 241 1.98 5.60 17.49
N TYR A 242 0.81 5.60 16.84
CA TYR A 242 -0.28 6.50 17.21
C TYR A 242 -0.75 6.30 18.66
N GLY A 243 -0.88 5.05 19.11
CA GLY A 243 -1.25 4.73 20.49
C GLY A 243 -0.21 5.19 21.52
N MET A 244 1.08 5.14 21.15
CA MET A 244 2.18 5.64 21.99
C MET A 244 2.18 7.17 22.06
N THR A 245 1.93 7.87 20.94
CA THR A 245 1.92 9.35 20.91
C THR A 245 0.82 9.95 21.78
N LYS A 246 -0.34 9.27 21.88
CA LYS A 246 -1.44 9.69 22.78
C LYS A 246 -1.08 9.67 24.26
N LYS A 247 -0.16 8.79 24.67
CA LYS A 247 0.22 8.67 26.09
C LYS A 247 1.28 9.68 26.47
N LYS A 248 2.43 9.65 25.83
CA LYS A 248 3.56 10.58 26.02
C LYS A 248 4.52 10.42 24.87
N VAL A 249 4.92 11.53 24.25
CA VAL A 249 5.95 11.49 23.20
C VAL A 249 7.31 11.23 23.85
N THR A 250 7.85 10.04 23.60
CA THR A 250 9.15 9.59 24.10
C THR A 250 10.15 9.50 22.94
N PRO A 251 11.45 9.57 23.17
CA PRO A 251 12.44 9.38 22.10
C PRO A 251 12.39 7.99 21.44
N GLU A 252 11.78 7.00 22.09
CA GLU A 252 11.48 5.70 21.50
C GLU A 252 10.53 5.82 20.29
N ILE A 253 9.55 6.75 20.37
CA ILE A 253 8.65 7.06 19.26
C ILE A 253 9.43 7.68 18.10
N ASN A 254 10.38 8.57 18.38
CA ASN A 254 11.21 9.16 17.34
C ASN A 254 12.06 8.10 16.64
N ALA A 255 12.62 7.14 17.37
CA ALA A 255 13.40 6.05 16.78
C ALA A 255 12.55 5.14 15.85
N ILE A 256 11.35 4.76 16.30
CA ILE A 256 10.47 3.91 15.49
C ILE A 256 9.91 4.65 14.26
N SER A 257 9.53 5.93 14.41
CA SER A 257 9.06 6.77 13.30
C SER A 257 10.17 7.04 12.28
N THR A 258 11.42 7.25 12.75
CA THR A 258 12.61 7.38 11.88
C THR A 258 12.82 6.09 11.07
N LEU A 259 12.73 4.93 11.70
CA LEU A 259 12.91 3.64 11.02
C LEU A 259 11.83 3.42 9.97
N LEU A 260 10.57 3.69 10.28
CA LEU A 260 9.45 3.61 9.35
C LEU A 260 9.65 4.60 8.18
N PHE A 261 9.97 5.86 8.46
CA PHE A 261 10.22 6.88 7.45
C PHE A 261 11.35 6.48 6.49
N VAL A 262 12.49 6.02 7.03
CA VAL A 262 13.63 5.57 6.20
C VAL A 262 13.23 4.37 5.36
N THR A 263 12.47 3.42 5.91
CA THR A 263 11.99 2.25 5.16
C THR A 263 11.12 2.66 3.98
N VAL A 264 10.12 3.52 4.21
CA VAL A 264 9.24 4.03 3.14
C VAL A 264 10.03 4.83 2.11
N LEU A 265 10.95 5.69 2.55
CA LEU A 265 11.79 6.50 1.66
C LEU A 265 12.68 5.62 0.77
N VAL A 266 13.30 4.58 1.32
CA VAL A 266 14.11 3.62 0.55
C VAL A 266 13.24 2.88 -0.47
N LEU A 267 12.04 2.44 -0.08
CA LEU A 267 11.09 1.78 -0.99
C LEU A 267 10.70 2.72 -2.14
N LEU A 268 10.30 3.96 -1.84
CA LEU A 268 9.98 4.96 -2.87
C LEU A 268 11.16 5.25 -3.79
N ALA A 269 12.38 5.37 -3.25
CA ALA A 269 13.57 5.57 -4.04
C ALA A 269 13.83 4.38 -5.00
N VAL A 270 13.65 3.15 -4.51
CA VAL A 270 13.77 1.94 -5.34
C VAL A 270 12.74 1.92 -6.46
N ILE A 271 11.48 2.29 -6.16
CA ILE A 271 10.39 2.38 -7.15
C ILE A 271 10.77 3.39 -8.23
N ASN A 272 11.08 4.63 -7.84
CA ASN A 272 11.40 5.72 -8.77
C ASN A 272 12.62 5.39 -9.64
N VAL A 273 13.67 4.81 -9.08
CA VAL A 273 14.86 4.40 -9.84
C VAL A 273 14.53 3.30 -10.86
N ARG A 274 13.68 2.34 -10.49
CA ARG A 274 13.24 1.28 -11.41
C ARG A 274 12.40 1.83 -12.54
N GLU A 275 11.43 2.69 -12.26
CA GLU A 275 10.58 3.33 -13.26
C GLU A 275 11.42 4.18 -14.24
N ALA A 276 12.30 5.03 -13.72
CA ALA A 276 13.19 5.84 -14.55
C ALA A 276 14.13 5.02 -15.45
N ARG A 277 14.66 3.90 -14.93
CA ARG A 277 15.50 2.98 -15.73
C ARG A 277 14.71 2.32 -16.85
N GLN A 278 13.45 2.00 -16.60
CA GLN A 278 12.58 1.35 -17.55
C GLN A 278 12.14 2.31 -18.67
N GLU A 279 11.76 3.54 -18.32
CA GLU A 279 11.45 4.57 -19.32
C GLU A 279 12.64 4.85 -20.25
N ARG A 280 13.86 4.90 -19.68
CA ARG A 280 15.09 5.06 -20.49
C ARG A 280 15.33 3.88 -21.44
N LYS A 281 15.04 2.65 -21.04
CA LYS A 281 15.16 1.47 -21.91
C LYS A 281 14.16 1.54 -23.08
N LEU A 282 12.88 1.80 -22.78
CA LEU A 282 11.84 1.95 -23.80
C LEU A 282 12.16 3.08 -24.79
N ALA A 283 12.63 4.24 -24.30
CA ALA A 283 13.03 5.34 -25.15
C ALA A 283 14.28 5.02 -26.03
N ALA A 284 15.18 4.15 -25.56
CA ALA A 284 16.32 3.70 -26.33
C ALA A 284 15.94 2.68 -27.42
N GLU A 285 14.95 1.82 -27.16
CA GLU A 285 14.42 0.85 -28.12
C GLU A 285 13.61 1.54 -29.24
N GLN A 286 12.87 2.59 -28.92
CA GLN A 286 12.12 3.39 -29.91
C GLN A 286 13.02 4.24 -30.84
N ARG A 287 14.29 4.43 -30.50
CA ARG A 287 15.28 5.18 -31.32
C ARG A 287 16.10 4.27 -32.26
N ARG A 288 15.94 2.96 -32.14
CA ARG A 288 16.54 1.95 -33.02
C ARG A 288 15.54 1.49 -34.07
#